data_e538d93205d9b0678cd140e59878057d
#
_entry.id   e538d93205d9b0678cd140e59878057d
#
_cell.length_a   1.000
_cell.length_b   1.000
_cell.length_c   1.000
_cell.angle_alpha   90.00
_cell.angle_beta   90.00
_cell.angle_gamma   90.00
#
_symmetry.space_group_name_H-M   'P 1'
#
loop_
_entity.id
_entity.type
_entity.pdbx_description
1 polymer ?
#
loop_
_entity_poly.entity_id
_entity_poly.type
_entity_poly.pdbx_seq_one_letter_code
_entity_poly.pdbx_strand_id
1 'polypeptide(L)'
;MQRAALLSVLVLVPQLVGGLPGVPPVDCSDIYQQDNSRPSGVYTVYPVGDTYGVQVFCLPERTDGSLNFYRPWDYYRTGFGSADGEIWLGLENLFQLCLRRKYELLVDMEDFEGNKAYARYSSFSVGPEVEGYKLEVTGFTDGGAGDSLGSHNGMKFSTFDKDQDVSSQNCAELYLGAFWYERCHNTNPNGVYRWGSYGSISAIGVEWDTSGKDMTIL
;
A
#
# COMPACT_ATOMS: atom_id res chain seq x y z
N MET A 1 -1.42 16.43 -17.69
CA MET A 1 -0.69 15.27 -17.13
C MET A 1 -1.46 14.86 -15.88
N GLN A 2 -2.15 13.75 -15.96
CA GLN A 2 -2.97 13.23 -14.86
C GLN A 2 -2.08 12.37 -13.97
N ARG A 3 -2.17 12.57 -12.66
CA ARG A 3 -1.38 11.84 -11.67
C ARG A 3 -2.20 10.67 -11.13
N ALA A 4 -1.55 9.59 -10.84
CA ALA A 4 -2.15 8.35 -10.39
C ALA A 4 -2.17 8.22 -8.86
N ALA A 5 -2.96 7.28 -8.38
CA ALA A 5 -3.16 7.00 -6.97
C ALA A 5 -1.93 6.40 -6.27
N LEU A 6 -1.79 6.74 -5.03
CA LEU A 6 -0.66 6.50 -4.16
C LEU A 6 -1.00 5.47 -3.09
N LEU A 7 -0.25 4.38 -3.00
CA LEU A 7 -0.32 3.44 -1.90
C LEU A 7 0.93 3.54 -1.05
N SER A 8 0.82 4.19 0.12
CA SER A 8 1.94 4.33 1.06
C SER A 8 1.70 3.46 2.30
N VAL A 9 2.61 2.55 2.59
CA VAL A 9 2.62 1.82 3.87
C VAL A 9 3.36 2.66 4.90
N LEU A 10 2.65 3.13 5.91
CA LEU A 10 3.14 4.01 6.94
C LEU A 10 3.39 3.27 8.25
N VAL A 11 4.58 3.42 8.76
CA VAL A 11 5.06 2.80 9.98
C VAL A 11 5.27 3.85 11.05
N LEU A 12 4.45 3.87 12.10
CA LEU A 12 4.48 4.89 13.14
C LEU A 12 5.23 4.44 14.39
N VAL A 13 6.26 5.20 14.78
CA VAL A 13 6.94 5.07 16.07
C VAL A 13 7.11 6.46 16.68
N PRO A 14 6.56 6.77 17.86
CA PRO A 14 6.71 8.10 18.47
C PRO A 14 8.13 8.30 19.02
N GLN A 15 8.83 9.32 18.51
CA GLN A 15 10.02 9.88 19.15
C GLN A 15 10.10 11.40 18.95
N LEU A 16 10.55 12.09 19.98
CA LEU A 16 10.76 13.55 20.04
C LEU A 16 12.05 13.95 19.31
N VAL A 17 11.95 14.74 18.24
CA VAL A 17 13.11 15.43 17.66
C VAL A 17 12.71 16.81 17.14
N GLY A 18 13.41 17.85 17.56
CA GLY A 18 13.24 19.22 17.06
C GLY A 18 14.20 19.50 15.89
N GLY A 19 13.72 20.22 14.88
CA GLY A 19 14.54 20.68 13.73
C GLY A 19 13.90 21.81 12.93
N LEU A 20 14.71 22.67 12.35
CA LEU A 20 14.48 24.02 11.76
C LEU A 20 14.03 24.04 10.28
N PRO A 21 13.86 25.23 9.59
CA PRO A 21 12.56 25.75 9.23
C PRO A 21 12.22 25.49 7.76
N GLY A 22 11.24 24.70 7.57
CA GLY A 22 10.40 24.51 6.40
C GLY A 22 9.06 24.03 6.92
N VAL A 23 8.01 24.04 6.13
CA VAL A 23 6.76 23.39 6.55
C VAL A 23 7.10 21.91 6.82
N PRO A 24 6.87 21.40 8.04
CA PRO A 24 7.21 20.01 8.33
C PRO A 24 6.36 19.10 7.44
N PRO A 25 6.92 17.99 6.93
CA PRO A 25 6.18 17.06 6.09
C PRO A 25 5.04 16.44 6.89
N VAL A 26 3.85 16.43 6.34
CA VAL A 26 2.65 15.88 6.97
C VAL A 26 2.57 14.37 6.75
N ASP A 27 3.09 13.89 5.63
CA ASP A 27 3.08 12.49 5.20
C ASP A 27 4.33 12.14 4.35
N CYS A 28 4.35 10.92 3.82
CA CYS A 28 5.42 10.46 2.95
C CYS A 28 5.45 11.21 1.61
N SER A 29 4.30 11.64 1.09
CA SER A 29 4.24 12.43 -0.14
C SER A 29 5.02 13.72 0.00
N ASP A 30 4.86 14.42 1.13
CA ASP A 30 5.61 15.66 1.40
C ASP A 30 7.12 15.42 1.45
N ILE A 31 7.55 14.27 2.00
CA ILE A 31 8.97 13.89 2.04
C ILE A 31 9.55 13.80 0.62
N TYR A 32 8.84 13.10 -0.28
CA TYR A 32 9.30 12.92 -1.66
C TYR A 32 9.07 14.15 -2.55
N GLN A 33 8.08 14.98 -2.26
CA GLN A 33 7.90 16.26 -2.95
C GLN A 33 9.01 17.27 -2.60
N GLN A 34 9.53 17.22 -1.38
CA GLN A 34 10.67 18.07 -0.98
C GLN A 34 11.97 17.62 -1.63
N ASP A 35 12.15 16.33 -1.82
CA ASP A 35 13.32 15.74 -2.43
C ASP A 35 13.00 14.34 -2.95
N ASN A 36 12.73 14.22 -4.25
CA ASN A 36 12.35 12.98 -4.91
C ASN A 36 13.51 11.97 -5.06
N SER A 37 14.72 12.36 -4.72
CA SER A 37 15.88 11.45 -4.70
C SER A 37 16.04 10.69 -3.39
N ARG A 38 15.17 10.92 -2.40
CA ARG A 38 15.24 10.23 -1.12
C ARG A 38 14.91 8.75 -1.27
N PRO A 39 15.74 7.85 -0.70
CA PRO A 39 15.47 6.42 -0.75
C PRO A 39 14.29 6.05 0.15
N SER A 40 13.74 4.86 -0.04
CA SER A 40 12.87 4.25 0.96
C SER A 40 13.55 4.22 2.31
N GLY A 41 12.83 4.61 3.36
CA GLY A 41 13.46 4.71 4.66
C GLY A 41 12.54 5.26 5.75
N VAL A 42 13.09 5.37 6.95
CA VAL A 42 12.38 5.95 8.09
C VAL A 42 12.58 7.46 8.07
N TYR A 43 11.47 8.18 8.01
CA TYR A 43 11.42 9.64 8.06
C TYR A 43 10.51 10.10 9.20
N THR A 44 10.65 11.37 9.60
CA THR A 44 9.75 11.97 10.57
C THR A 44 8.73 12.82 9.82
N VAL A 45 7.45 12.54 10.03
CA VAL A 45 6.31 13.32 9.51
C VAL A 45 5.51 13.89 10.66
N TYR A 46 4.70 14.93 10.39
CA TYR A 46 3.89 15.63 11.37
C TYR A 46 2.44 15.67 10.86
N PRO A 47 1.64 14.62 11.09
CA PRO A 47 0.26 14.55 10.62
C PRO A 47 -0.57 15.76 11.06
N VAL A 48 -1.55 16.15 10.26
CA VAL A 48 -2.40 17.31 10.53
C VAL A 48 -3.10 17.14 11.88
N GLY A 49 -2.87 18.09 12.79
CA GLY A 49 -3.42 18.06 14.15
C GLY A 49 -2.49 17.50 15.22
N ASP A 50 -1.38 16.88 14.84
CA ASP A 50 -0.39 16.38 15.78
C ASP A 50 0.71 17.43 16.05
N THR A 51 1.06 17.62 17.31
CA THR A 51 2.17 18.50 17.73
C THR A 51 3.50 17.77 17.81
N TYR A 52 3.49 16.45 17.66
CA TYR A 52 4.66 15.59 17.75
C TYR A 52 4.93 14.91 16.41
N GLY A 53 6.21 14.90 16.01
CA GLY A 53 6.65 14.14 14.85
C GLY A 53 6.57 12.64 15.12
N VAL A 54 6.05 11.90 14.14
CA VAL A 54 6.02 10.44 14.14
C VAL A 54 7.00 9.90 13.13
N GLN A 55 7.70 8.82 13.47
CA GLN A 55 8.58 8.16 12.53
C GLN A 55 7.78 7.18 11.68
N VAL A 56 7.94 7.31 10.38
CA VAL A 56 7.24 6.54 9.37
C VAL A 56 8.23 5.90 8.43
N PHE A 57 7.95 4.68 7.98
CA PHE A 57 8.70 4.09 6.90
C PHE A 57 8.02 4.47 5.58
N CYS A 58 8.63 5.38 4.84
CA CYS A 58 8.14 5.80 3.55
C CYS A 58 8.66 4.89 2.45
N LEU A 59 7.75 4.45 1.60
CA LEU A 59 8.05 3.83 0.33
C LEU A 59 7.74 4.83 -0.78
N PRO A 60 8.50 4.88 -1.87
CA PRO A 60 8.08 5.57 -3.07
C PRO A 60 6.75 4.95 -3.56
N GLU A 61 5.93 5.80 -4.07
CA GLU A 61 4.55 5.53 -4.42
C GLU A 61 4.44 4.77 -5.74
N ARG A 62 3.32 4.09 -5.94
CA ARG A 62 2.91 3.64 -7.26
C ARG A 62 2.33 4.83 -8.02
N THR A 63 3.14 5.47 -8.88
CA THR A 63 2.83 6.80 -9.41
C THR A 63 2.56 6.85 -10.91
N ASP A 64 3.18 5.98 -11.69
CA ASP A 64 3.22 6.11 -13.14
C ASP A 64 3.08 4.79 -13.91
N GLY A 65 2.94 3.67 -13.21
CA GLY A 65 2.82 2.34 -13.83
C GLY A 65 4.06 1.89 -14.60
N SER A 66 5.21 2.49 -14.35
CA SER A 66 6.47 2.12 -15.00
C SER A 66 6.96 0.75 -14.58
N LEU A 67 6.59 0.30 -13.38
CA LEU A 67 6.97 -1.00 -12.83
C LEU A 67 5.85 -2.03 -13.03
N ASN A 68 6.19 -3.17 -13.61
CA ASN A 68 5.27 -4.29 -13.70
C ASN A 68 5.17 -5.02 -12.36
N PHE A 69 3.98 -5.01 -11.73
CA PHE A 69 3.66 -5.71 -10.48
C PHE A 69 3.12 -7.13 -10.69
N TYR A 70 2.84 -7.56 -11.92
CA TYR A 70 2.49 -8.95 -12.19
C TYR A 70 3.76 -9.81 -12.19
N ARG A 71 4.21 -10.16 -10.99
CA ARG A 71 5.47 -10.86 -10.70
C ARG A 71 5.23 -12.16 -9.95
N PRO A 72 6.12 -13.16 -10.08
CA PRO A 72 6.04 -14.42 -9.34
C PRO A 72 6.44 -14.23 -7.86
N TRP A 73 6.14 -15.26 -7.06
CA TRP A 73 6.34 -15.32 -5.62
C TRP A 73 7.71 -14.84 -5.13
N ASP A 74 8.79 -15.31 -5.72
CA ASP A 74 10.13 -14.97 -5.27
C ASP A 74 10.43 -13.47 -5.34
N TYR A 75 9.86 -12.77 -6.32
CA TYR A 75 9.96 -11.31 -6.40
C TYR A 75 9.18 -10.63 -5.27
N TYR A 76 7.95 -11.10 -5.00
CA TYR A 76 7.16 -10.57 -3.90
C TYR A 76 7.79 -10.87 -2.54
N ARG A 77 8.43 -12.01 -2.39
CA ARG A 77 9.14 -12.39 -1.17
C ARG A 77 10.34 -11.48 -0.90
N THR A 78 11.16 -11.20 -1.91
CA THR A 78 12.44 -10.49 -1.75
C THR A 78 12.37 -8.99 -1.98
N GLY A 79 11.35 -8.52 -2.72
CA GLY A 79 11.21 -7.13 -3.15
C GLY A 79 11.68 -6.90 -4.59
N PHE A 80 11.17 -5.82 -5.20
CA PHE A 80 11.52 -5.40 -6.57
C PHE A 80 11.21 -3.91 -6.76
N GLY A 81 11.77 -3.33 -7.83
CA GLY A 81 11.65 -1.90 -8.12
C GLY A 81 12.85 -1.10 -7.65
N SER A 82 12.72 0.20 -7.59
CA SER A 82 13.80 1.13 -7.26
C SER A 82 13.34 2.17 -6.23
N ALA A 83 14.25 2.60 -5.37
CA ALA A 83 13.94 3.58 -4.31
C ALA A 83 13.59 4.98 -4.85
N ASP A 84 13.96 5.27 -6.09
CA ASP A 84 13.68 6.51 -6.82
C ASP A 84 12.48 6.41 -7.78
N GLY A 85 11.70 5.32 -7.68
CA GLY A 85 10.51 5.05 -8.48
C GLY A 85 9.55 4.13 -7.76
N GLU A 86 8.71 3.41 -8.52
CA GLU A 86 7.81 2.41 -7.93
C GLU A 86 8.61 1.26 -7.29
N ILE A 87 8.16 0.76 -6.13
CA ILE A 87 8.84 -0.30 -5.39
C ILE A 87 7.84 -1.20 -4.65
N TRP A 88 8.19 -2.47 -4.53
CA TRP A 88 7.65 -3.41 -3.54
C TRP A 88 8.76 -3.80 -2.56
N LEU A 89 8.56 -3.54 -1.28
CA LEU A 89 9.59 -3.74 -0.26
C LEU A 89 10.03 -5.21 -0.07
N GLY A 90 9.12 -6.13 -0.34
CA GLY A 90 9.30 -7.57 -0.09
C GLY A 90 8.61 -8.04 1.18
N LEU A 91 7.92 -9.18 1.08
CA LEU A 91 7.17 -9.78 2.20
C LEU A 91 8.09 -10.16 3.37
N GLU A 92 9.28 -10.65 3.08
CA GLU A 92 10.26 -10.98 4.12
C GLU A 92 10.71 -9.74 4.88
N ASN A 93 10.97 -8.63 4.18
CA ASN A 93 11.34 -7.36 4.81
C ASN A 93 10.18 -6.81 5.65
N LEU A 94 8.94 -6.88 5.15
CA LEU A 94 7.75 -6.48 5.92
C LEU A 94 7.60 -7.32 7.19
N PHE A 95 7.75 -8.63 7.10
CA PHE A 95 7.74 -9.52 8.27
C PHE A 95 8.82 -9.16 9.28
N GLN A 96 10.08 -8.96 8.83
CA GLN A 96 11.19 -8.58 9.69
C GLN A 96 10.98 -7.22 10.38
N LEU A 97 10.36 -6.27 9.70
CA LEU A 97 9.96 -5.00 10.31
C LEU A 97 8.92 -5.25 11.42
N CYS A 98 7.86 -6.01 11.13
CA CYS A 98 6.78 -6.30 12.06
C CYS A 98 7.24 -7.05 13.32
N LEU A 99 8.30 -7.86 13.22
CA LEU A 99 8.91 -8.50 14.39
C LEU A 99 9.56 -7.51 15.36
N ARG A 100 10.04 -6.39 14.86
CA ARG A 100 10.80 -5.42 15.66
C ARG A 100 9.91 -4.44 16.41
N ARG A 101 8.77 -4.08 15.84
CA ARG A 101 7.87 -3.03 16.37
C ARG A 101 6.43 -3.26 15.94
N LYS A 102 5.50 -2.58 16.61
CA LYS A 102 4.12 -2.46 16.17
C LYS A 102 4.00 -1.35 15.13
N TYR A 103 3.25 -1.61 14.09
CA TYR A 103 3.04 -0.69 12.99
C TYR A 103 1.57 -0.36 12.81
N GLU A 104 1.32 0.84 12.32
CA GLU A 104 0.06 1.26 11.73
C GLU A 104 0.23 1.25 10.21
N LEU A 105 -0.85 1.05 9.48
CA LEU A 105 -0.91 1.18 8.03
C LEU A 105 -1.74 2.41 7.69
N LEU A 106 -1.18 3.29 6.88
CA LEU A 106 -1.91 4.34 6.20
C LEU A 106 -1.87 4.07 4.69
N VAL A 107 -3.04 4.03 4.08
CA VAL A 107 -3.21 3.92 2.64
C VAL A 107 -3.70 5.27 2.15
N ASP A 108 -2.84 6.03 1.50
CA ASP A 108 -3.18 7.29 0.85
C ASP A 108 -3.52 7.04 -0.62
N MET A 109 -4.56 7.69 -1.10
CA MET A 109 -5.09 7.53 -2.46
C MET A 109 -5.38 8.88 -3.08
N GLU A 110 -5.05 9.00 -4.37
CA GLU A 110 -5.40 10.17 -5.19
C GLU A 110 -5.97 9.67 -6.51
N ASP A 111 -7.15 10.18 -6.91
CA ASP A 111 -7.73 9.89 -8.23
C ASP A 111 -7.14 10.80 -9.32
N PHE A 112 -7.51 10.55 -10.58
CA PHE A 112 -7.01 11.35 -11.71
C PHE A 112 -7.53 12.79 -11.74
N GLU A 113 -8.58 13.09 -10.98
CA GLU A 113 -9.11 14.44 -10.78
C GLU A 113 -8.38 15.20 -9.65
N GLY A 114 -7.49 14.51 -8.90
CA GLY A 114 -6.74 15.07 -7.78
C GLY A 114 -7.49 15.04 -6.46
N ASN A 115 -8.59 14.27 -6.35
CA ASN A 115 -9.27 14.07 -5.08
C ASN A 115 -8.46 13.10 -4.24
N LYS A 116 -8.30 13.41 -2.95
CA LYS A 116 -7.54 12.60 -2.00
C LYS A 116 -8.46 11.94 -0.98
N ALA A 117 -8.15 10.72 -0.63
CA ALA A 117 -8.76 9.98 0.46
C ALA A 117 -7.73 9.07 1.11
N TYR A 118 -8.00 8.63 2.34
CA TYR A 118 -7.13 7.67 3.00
C TYR A 118 -7.91 6.63 3.81
N ALA A 119 -7.27 5.49 4.05
CA ALA A 119 -7.69 4.48 5.00
C ALA A 119 -6.56 4.22 5.99
N ARG A 120 -6.84 4.31 7.30
CA ARG A 120 -5.85 4.07 8.37
C ARG A 120 -6.23 2.85 9.18
N TYR A 121 -5.24 2.05 9.52
CA TYR A 121 -5.36 0.89 10.41
C TYR A 121 -4.36 1.04 11.55
N SER A 122 -4.84 1.09 12.79
CA SER A 122 -4.01 1.32 13.98
C SER A 122 -3.13 0.11 14.36
N SER A 123 -3.28 -1.01 13.66
CA SER A 123 -2.41 -2.16 13.78
C SER A 123 -2.25 -2.84 12.42
N PHE A 124 -1.01 -3.07 12.05
CA PHE A 124 -0.62 -3.79 10.84
C PHE A 124 0.52 -4.75 11.15
N SER A 125 0.39 -5.98 10.68
CA SER A 125 1.49 -6.94 10.67
C SER A 125 1.37 -7.96 9.55
N VAL A 126 2.52 -8.54 9.20
CA VAL A 126 2.63 -9.64 8.24
C VAL A 126 3.30 -10.80 8.97
N GLY A 127 2.69 -11.99 8.91
CA GLY A 127 3.22 -13.22 9.51
C GLY A 127 4.42 -13.78 8.74
N PRO A 128 5.06 -14.87 9.25
CA PRO A 128 6.21 -15.51 8.61
C PRO A 128 5.82 -16.29 7.33
N GLU A 129 6.82 -16.61 6.50
CA GLU A 129 6.61 -17.35 5.25
C GLU A 129 5.90 -18.71 5.46
N VAL A 130 6.21 -19.40 6.55
CA VAL A 130 5.58 -20.69 6.89
C VAL A 130 4.06 -20.58 7.11
N GLU A 131 3.57 -19.39 7.43
CA GLU A 131 2.15 -19.08 7.55
C GLU A 131 1.59 -18.41 6.28
N GLY A 132 2.37 -18.32 5.21
CA GLY A 132 2.00 -17.71 3.93
C GLY A 132 2.03 -16.19 3.97
N TYR A 133 2.84 -15.57 4.80
CA TYR A 133 2.88 -14.11 5.03
C TYR A 133 1.51 -13.53 5.31
N LYS A 134 0.79 -14.15 6.25
CA LYS A 134 -0.58 -13.79 6.61
C LYS A 134 -0.69 -12.32 7.02
N LEU A 135 -1.69 -11.62 6.47
CA LEU A 135 -2.00 -10.23 6.82
C LEU A 135 -2.76 -10.15 8.14
N GLU A 136 -2.39 -9.22 9.00
CA GLU A 136 -3.17 -8.81 10.15
C GLU A 136 -3.33 -7.29 10.17
N VAL A 137 -4.56 -6.80 10.02
CA VAL A 137 -4.91 -5.39 10.08
C VAL A 137 -6.14 -5.19 10.97
N THR A 138 -6.08 -4.18 11.85
CA THR A 138 -7.21 -3.85 12.73
C THR A 138 -7.22 -2.36 13.06
N GLY A 139 -8.34 -1.90 13.64
CA GLY A 139 -8.46 -0.52 14.11
C GLY A 139 -8.61 0.49 12.97
N PHE A 140 -9.50 0.17 12.01
CA PHE A 140 -9.80 1.03 10.87
C PHE A 140 -10.31 2.41 11.29
N THR A 141 -9.82 3.42 10.60
CA THR A 141 -10.30 4.81 10.66
C THR A 141 -10.49 5.31 9.23
N ASP A 142 -11.70 5.80 8.94
CA ASP A 142 -12.06 6.28 7.61
C ASP A 142 -11.58 7.72 7.39
N GLY A 143 -10.81 7.91 6.32
CA GLY A 143 -10.41 9.20 5.77
C GLY A 143 -11.10 9.50 4.44
N GLY A 144 -12.29 8.96 4.22
CA GLY A 144 -13.08 9.11 3.00
C GLY A 144 -12.91 7.98 2.00
N ALA A 145 -12.01 7.02 2.26
CA ALA A 145 -11.73 5.90 1.36
C ALA A 145 -12.58 4.65 1.64
N GLY A 146 -13.16 4.52 2.84
CA GLY A 146 -13.83 3.30 3.29
C GLY A 146 -12.87 2.14 3.60
N ASP A 147 -13.39 1.03 4.13
CA ASP A 147 -12.60 -0.14 4.54
C ASP A 147 -12.63 -1.25 3.48
N SER A 148 -11.74 -1.19 2.50
CA SER A 148 -11.60 -2.25 1.50
C SER A 148 -10.56 -3.30 1.87
N LEU A 149 -9.69 -3.03 2.86
CA LEU A 149 -8.67 -3.97 3.30
C LEU A 149 -9.16 -4.92 4.41
N GLY A 150 -10.21 -4.55 5.14
CA GLY A 150 -10.71 -5.34 6.26
C GLY A 150 -11.14 -6.77 5.88
N SER A 151 -11.69 -6.98 4.68
CA SER A 151 -12.04 -8.31 4.16
C SER A 151 -10.81 -9.19 3.90
N HIS A 152 -9.66 -8.60 3.67
CA HIS A 152 -8.39 -9.28 3.43
C HIS A 152 -7.65 -9.66 4.72
N ASN A 153 -8.17 -9.20 5.88
CA ASN A 153 -7.59 -9.52 7.18
C ASN A 153 -7.56 -11.03 7.42
N GLY A 154 -6.41 -11.55 7.81
CA GLY A 154 -6.23 -12.98 8.05
C GLY A 154 -5.91 -13.82 6.79
N MET A 155 -5.88 -13.21 5.61
CA MET A 155 -5.58 -13.91 4.37
C MET A 155 -4.07 -14.08 4.18
N LYS A 156 -3.69 -15.14 3.45
CA LYS A 156 -2.33 -15.40 3.01
C LYS A 156 -2.04 -14.64 1.72
N PHE A 157 -0.79 -14.31 1.48
CA PHE A 157 -0.39 -13.66 0.24
C PHE A 157 -0.39 -14.66 -0.92
N SER A 158 -0.97 -14.29 -2.06
CA SER A 158 -1.03 -15.11 -3.28
C SER A 158 -0.44 -14.37 -4.47
N THR A 159 0.24 -15.15 -5.31
CA THR A 159 0.73 -14.77 -6.63
C THR A 159 0.21 -15.75 -7.68
N PHE A 160 0.34 -15.44 -8.96
CA PHE A 160 -0.14 -16.32 -10.02
C PHE A 160 0.53 -17.71 -10.01
N ASP A 161 1.76 -17.83 -9.50
CA ASP A 161 2.53 -19.07 -9.38
C ASP A 161 2.50 -19.70 -7.97
N LYS A 162 1.87 -19.02 -7.00
CA LYS A 162 1.66 -19.55 -5.63
C LYS A 162 0.30 -19.10 -5.10
N ASP A 163 -0.69 -19.94 -5.33
CA ASP A 163 -2.05 -19.76 -4.86
C ASP A 163 -2.18 -20.17 -3.39
N GLN A 164 -2.58 -19.22 -2.54
CA GLN A 164 -2.83 -19.43 -1.11
C GLN A 164 -4.16 -18.78 -0.68
N ASP A 165 -4.97 -18.28 -1.64
CA ASP A 165 -6.26 -17.68 -1.35
C ASP A 165 -7.33 -18.73 -0.99
N VAL A 166 -8.56 -18.29 -0.67
CA VAL A 166 -9.65 -19.19 -0.28
C VAL A 166 -10.70 -19.36 -1.39
N SER A 167 -10.42 -18.84 -2.60
CA SER A 167 -11.25 -19.02 -3.78
C SER A 167 -11.04 -20.41 -4.37
N SER A 168 -11.89 -20.82 -5.29
CA SER A 168 -11.72 -22.04 -6.09
C SER A 168 -10.84 -21.83 -7.33
N GLN A 169 -10.45 -20.59 -7.60
CA GLN A 169 -9.61 -20.17 -8.71
C GLN A 169 -8.55 -19.23 -8.17
N ASN A 170 -7.35 -19.24 -8.75
CA ASN A 170 -6.29 -18.33 -8.35
C ASN A 170 -6.65 -16.87 -8.67
N CYS A 171 -6.94 -16.09 -7.63
CA CYS A 171 -7.32 -14.68 -7.78
C CYS A 171 -6.19 -13.83 -8.36
N ALA A 172 -4.94 -14.14 -8.05
CA ALA A 172 -3.79 -13.42 -8.59
C ALA A 172 -3.64 -13.62 -10.12
N GLU A 173 -3.97 -14.80 -10.62
CA GLU A 173 -4.00 -15.10 -12.06
C GLU A 173 -5.19 -14.41 -12.74
N LEU A 174 -6.38 -14.49 -12.14
CA LEU A 174 -7.61 -13.90 -12.70
C LEU A 174 -7.55 -12.39 -12.81
N TYR A 175 -6.99 -11.73 -11.79
CA TYR A 175 -7.01 -10.26 -11.66
C TYR A 175 -5.64 -9.62 -11.91
N LEU A 176 -4.69 -10.38 -12.45
CA LEU A 176 -3.37 -9.94 -12.89
C LEU A 176 -2.63 -9.11 -11.83
N GLY A 177 -2.67 -9.57 -10.59
CA GLY A 177 -2.04 -8.90 -9.46
C GLY A 177 -1.36 -9.91 -8.53
N ALA A 178 -1.07 -9.46 -7.32
CA ALA A 178 -0.64 -10.30 -6.20
C ALA A 178 -1.01 -9.58 -4.91
N PHE A 179 -1.70 -10.26 -4.01
CA PHE A 179 -2.21 -9.64 -2.79
C PHE A 179 -2.62 -10.69 -1.76
N TRP A 180 -3.10 -10.25 -0.61
CA TRP A 180 -3.76 -11.10 0.38
C TRP A 180 -5.22 -11.35 -0.03
N TYR A 181 -5.43 -12.08 -1.12
CA TYR A 181 -6.75 -12.33 -1.67
C TYR A 181 -7.62 -13.22 -0.76
N GLU A 182 -8.92 -12.90 -0.72
CA GLU A 182 -9.97 -13.75 -0.12
C GLU A 182 -10.72 -14.49 -1.24
N ARG A 183 -11.87 -13.93 -1.74
CA ARG A 183 -12.72 -14.49 -2.82
C ARG A 183 -13.18 -13.49 -3.88
N CYS A 184 -12.45 -12.70 -4.49
CA CYS A 184 -11.04 -12.44 -4.55
C CYS A 184 -10.66 -11.18 -3.77
N HIS A 185 -11.21 -9.98 -4.12
CA HIS A 185 -10.76 -8.74 -3.53
C HIS A 185 -11.82 -7.63 -3.51
N ASN A 186 -11.72 -6.77 -2.51
CA ASN A 186 -12.29 -5.43 -2.47
C ASN A 186 -11.24 -4.37 -2.76
N THR A 187 -9.96 -4.75 -2.73
CA THR A 187 -8.85 -3.91 -3.17
C THR A 187 -7.78 -4.74 -3.86
N ASN A 188 -7.20 -4.21 -4.95
CA ASN A 188 -6.15 -4.86 -5.73
C ASN A 188 -5.01 -3.86 -6.04
N PRO A 189 -4.28 -3.37 -5.02
CA PRO A 189 -3.30 -2.30 -5.19
C PRO A 189 -2.11 -2.70 -6.07
N ASN A 190 -1.83 -3.99 -6.19
CA ASN A 190 -0.80 -4.55 -7.05
C ASN A 190 -1.34 -5.05 -8.41
N GLY A 191 -2.57 -4.71 -8.76
CA GLY A 191 -3.16 -4.97 -10.07
C GLY A 191 -2.48 -4.20 -11.19
N VAL A 192 -2.94 -4.39 -12.42
CA VAL A 192 -2.41 -3.69 -13.60
C VAL A 192 -2.68 -2.20 -13.49
N TYR A 193 -1.64 -1.38 -13.63
CA TYR A 193 -1.80 0.07 -13.71
C TYR A 193 -2.45 0.45 -15.05
N ARG A 194 -3.58 1.17 -15.00
CA ARG A 194 -4.36 1.53 -16.18
C ARG A 194 -4.34 3.05 -16.38
N TRP A 195 -3.95 3.45 -17.57
CA TRP A 195 -3.99 4.85 -18.01
C TRP A 195 -5.40 5.20 -18.52
N GLY A 196 -6.34 5.54 -17.63
CA GLY A 196 -7.71 5.95 -17.99
C GLY A 196 -8.71 4.79 -18.12
N SER A 197 -9.98 5.13 -18.40
CA SER A 197 -11.08 4.18 -18.55
C SER A 197 -11.02 3.46 -19.91
N TYR A 198 -10.34 2.35 -19.97
CA TYR A 198 -10.42 1.44 -21.13
C TYR A 198 -11.30 0.25 -20.78
N GLY A 199 -12.47 0.20 -21.45
CA GLY A 199 -13.46 -0.85 -21.63
C GLY A 199 -13.34 -2.16 -20.85
N SER A 200 -14.42 -2.51 -20.20
CA SER A 200 -15.04 -3.83 -19.93
C SER A 200 -14.24 -4.99 -19.32
N ILE A 201 -13.03 -4.89 -18.84
CA ILE A 201 -12.46 -5.91 -17.97
C ILE A 201 -12.55 -5.37 -16.53
N SER A 202 -13.62 -5.75 -15.84
CA SER A 202 -13.87 -5.37 -14.45
C SER A 202 -12.80 -5.93 -13.53
N ALA A 203 -12.40 -5.15 -12.53
CA ALA A 203 -11.61 -5.58 -11.37
C ALA A 203 -10.15 -6.03 -11.64
N ILE A 204 -9.54 -5.73 -12.79
CA ILE A 204 -8.13 -6.07 -13.08
C ILE A 204 -7.15 -4.93 -12.71
N GLY A 205 -7.66 -3.73 -12.43
CA GLY A 205 -6.85 -2.54 -12.17
C GLY A 205 -6.32 -2.44 -10.74
N VAL A 206 -5.58 -1.34 -10.49
CA VAL A 206 -5.39 -0.84 -9.14
C VAL A 206 -6.75 -0.35 -8.64
N GLU A 207 -7.30 -1.01 -7.65
CA GLU A 207 -8.69 -0.84 -7.23
C GLU A 207 -8.79 -0.74 -5.70
N TRP A 208 -9.69 0.13 -5.26
CA TRP A 208 -10.14 0.23 -3.88
C TRP A 208 -11.65 0.43 -3.89
N ASP A 209 -12.40 -0.65 -3.63
CA ASP A 209 -13.86 -0.65 -3.66
C ASP A 209 -14.41 -0.19 -2.30
N THR A 210 -15.07 0.92 -2.29
CA THR A 210 -15.89 1.36 -1.16
C THR A 210 -17.34 1.12 -1.54
N SER A 211 -17.98 0.12 -0.97
CA SER A 211 -19.38 -0.25 -1.24
C SER A 211 -20.31 0.97 -1.41
N GLY A 212 -20.42 1.48 -2.66
CA GLY A 212 -21.28 2.62 -3.04
C GLY A 212 -20.56 3.86 -3.58
N LYS A 213 -19.24 3.91 -3.64
CA LYS A 213 -18.47 4.91 -4.39
C LYS A 213 -17.36 4.16 -5.11
N ASP A 214 -17.52 3.91 -6.39
CA ASP A 214 -16.44 3.45 -7.25
C ASP A 214 -15.31 4.50 -7.25
N MET A 215 -14.39 4.40 -6.29
CA MET A 215 -13.07 4.96 -6.49
C MET A 215 -12.30 3.92 -7.30
N THR A 216 -12.52 3.89 -8.58
CA THR A 216 -11.57 3.28 -9.50
C THR A 216 -10.33 4.15 -9.41
N ILE A 217 -9.37 3.68 -8.66
CA ILE A 217 -8.03 4.23 -8.61
C ILE A 217 -7.41 3.76 -9.92
N LEU A 218 -7.46 4.65 -10.89
CA LEU A 218 -7.02 4.38 -12.27
C LEU A 218 -5.50 4.36 -12.34
#